data_fce012c85546b58a14ffe8c8f7801fda
#
_entry.id   fce012c85546b58a14ffe8c8f7801fda
#
_cell.length_a   1.000
_cell.length_b   1.000
_cell.length_c   1.000
_cell.angle_alpha   90.00
_cell.angle_beta   90.00
_cell.angle_gamma   90.00
#
_symmetry.space_group_name_H-M   'P 1'
#
loop_
_entity.id
_entity.type
_entity.pdbx_description
1 polymer ?
#
loop_
_entity_poly.entity_id
_entity_poly.type
_entity_poly.pdbx_seq_one_letter_code
_entity_poly.pdbx_strand_id
1 'polypeptide(L)'
;MGNLNIAVLGAKDFAGKVGKKGTVTDMTFYDHKSGTDSFTLIEPSKYPEKLSSLFYSVAMSEFAILVVDKIDSFLGETIVMTDSLGIKQGWIVLRNYIQPEQLKPLLAGTCLENYEYR
;
A
#
# COMPACT_ATOMS: atom_id res chain seq x y z
N MET A 1 -13.06 18.61 3.80
CA MET A 1 -12.09 18.93 2.75
C MET A 1 -10.67 18.57 3.17
N GLY A 2 -10.05 17.72 2.44
CA GLY A 2 -8.71 17.31 2.76
C GLY A 2 -8.13 16.42 1.69
N ASN A 3 -6.84 16.19 1.81
CA ASN A 3 -6.14 15.28 0.93
C ASN A 3 -5.56 14.15 1.79
N LEU A 4 -5.88 12.91 1.43
CA LEU A 4 -5.37 11.73 2.10
C LEU A 4 -4.33 11.06 1.21
N ASN A 5 -3.13 10.84 1.75
CA ASN A 5 -2.10 10.12 1.04
C ASN A 5 -2.19 8.64 1.39
N ILE A 6 -2.29 7.81 0.37
CA ILE A 6 -2.50 6.37 0.50
C ILE A 6 -1.36 5.64 -0.20
N ALA A 7 -0.60 4.85 0.56
CA ALA A 7 0.42 3.99 -0.04
C ALA A 7 -0.26 2.75 -0.62
N VAL A 8 -0.02 2.46 -1.90
CA VAL A 8 -0.53 1.27 -2.57
C VAL A 8 0.63 0.31 -2.75
N LEU A 9 0.61 -0.79 -2.02
CA LEU A 9 1.74 -1.69 -1.88
C LEU A 9 1.38 -3.07 -2.44
N GLY A 10 2.34 -3.72 -3.05
CA GLY A 10 2.21 -5.11 -3.47
C GLY A 10 1.82 -5.34 -4.92
N ALA A 11 1.23 -4.35 -5.61
CA ALA A 11 0.86 -4.50 -7.01
C ALA A 11 0.97 -3.16 -7.73
N LYS A 12 1.74 -3.14 -8.81
CA LYS A 12 2.04 -1.90 -9.54
C LYS A 12 0.90 -1.40 -10.42
N ASP A 13 -0.10 -2.23 -10.68
CA ASP A 13 -1.19 -1.87 -11.58
C ASP A 13 -2.43 -1.36 -10.85
N PHE A 14 -2.50 -1.54 -9.53
CA PHE A 14 -3.72 -1.26 -8.77
C PHE A 14 -4.06 0.23 -8.74
N ALA A 15 -3.08 1.07 -8.42
CA ALA A 15 -3.33 2.51 -8.28
C ALA A 15 -3.81 3.14 -9.59
N GLY A 16 -3.32 2.67 -10.72
CA GLY A 16 -3.72 3.16 -12.02
C GLY A 16 -5.18 2.87 -12.38
N LYS A 17 -5.78 1.88 -11.74
CA LYS A 17 -7.19 1.56 -11.93
C LYS A 17 -8.11 2.47 -11.13
N VAL A 18 -7.58 3.15 -10.13
CA VAL A 18 -8.36 3.98 -9.22
C VAL A 18 -8.22 5.46 -9.53
N GLY A 19 -7.01 5.91 -9.85
CA GLY A 19 -6.74 7.32 -10.04
C GLY A 19 -6.01 7.65 -11.32
N LYS A 20 -5.84 8.94 -11.56
CA LYS A 20 -5.08 9.44 -12.71
C LYS A 20 -3.60 9.51 -12.37
N LYS A 21 -2.79 9.03 -13.29
CA LYS A 21 -1.34 9.07 -13.16
C LYS A 21 -0.85 10.51 -13.16
N GLY A 22 -0.06 10.85 -12.15
CA GLY A 22 0.58 12.16 -12.06
C GLY A 22 2.08 12.05 -12.32
N THR A 23 2.87 12.52 -11.35
CA THR A 23 4.33 12.50 -11.45
C THR A 23 4.88 11.09 -11.30
N VAL A 24 5.88 10.75 -12.13
CA VAL A 24 6.58 9.48 -12.05
C VAL A 24 8.04 9.74 -11.72
N THR A 25 8.47 9.26 -10.55
CA THR A 25 9.87 9.32 -10.10
C THR A 25 10.22 7.94 -9.55
N ASP A 26 10.87 7.86 -8.40
CA ASP A 26 11.02 6.58 -7.68
C ASP A 26 9.65 6.08 -7.18
N MET A 27 8.68 6.96 -7.14
CA MET A 27 7.29 6.67 -6.79
C MET A 27 6.38 7.21 -7.87
N THR A 28 5.25 6.55 -8.09
CA THR A 28 4.23 7.03 -9.03
C THR A 28 3.04 7.53 -8.23
N PHE A 29 2.58 8.73 -8.54
CA PHE A 29 1.46 9.36 -7.84
C PHE A 29 0.22 9.35 -8.72
N TYR A 30 -0.91 8.95 -8.14
CA TYR A 30 -2.20 8.92 -8.83
C TYR A 30 -3.19 9.73 -8.00
N ASP A 31 -3.87 10.66 -8.63
CA ASP A 31 -4.86 11.50 -7.95
C ASP A 31 -6.27 11.01 -8.20
N HIS A 32 -7.07 11.04 -7.15
CA HIS A 32 -8.49 10.70 -7.21
C HIS A 32 -9.27 11.70 -6.37
N LYS A 33 -10.34 12.25 -6.93
CA LYS A 33 -11.19 13.19 -6.20
C LYS A 33 -12.57 12.62 -6.01
N SER A 34 -13.13 12.83 -4.82
CA SER A 34 -14.48 12.38 -4.49
C SER A 34 -15.17 13.52 -3.72
N GLY A 35 -16.05 14.26 -4.40
CA GLY A 35 -16.69 15.42 -3.78
C GLY A 35 -15.67 16.50 -3.46
N THR A 36 -15.62 16.93 -2.19
CA THR A 36 -14.68 17.94 -1.72
C THR A 36 -13.37 17.33 -1.23
N ASP A 37 -13.32 16.01 -1.14
CA ASP A 37 -12.11 15.31 -0.69
C ASP A 37 -11.27 14.87 -1.86
N SER A 38 -9.97 14.72 -1.63
CA SER A 38 -9.07 14.19 -2.64
C SER A 38 -8.17 13.13 -1.99
N PHE A 39 -7.75 12.17 -2.83
CA PHE A 39 -6.86 11.10 -2.41
C PHE A 39 -5.66 11.08 -3.35
N THR A 40 -4.47 10.92 -2.79
CA THR A 40 -3.27 10.70 -3.57
C THR A 40 -2.81 9.28 -3.31
N LEU A 41 -2.81 8.45 -4.35
CA LEU A 41 -2.34 7.08 -4.27
C LEU A 41 -0.85 7.07 -4.63
N ILE A 42 -0.04 6.53 -3.75
CA ILE A 42 1.42 6.55 -3.91
C ILE A 42 1.90 5.12 -4.07
N GLU A 43 2.46 4.82 -5.24
CA GLU A 43 2.95 3.49 -5.56
C GLU A 43 4.47 3.49 -5.59
N PRO A 44 5.15 2.57 -4.89
CA PRO A 44 6.62 2.48 -4.93
C PRO A 44 7.06 1.79 -6.24
N SER A 45 7.12 2.57 -7.31
CA SER A 45 7.32 2.03 -8.66
C SER A 45 8.74 1.49 -8.89
N LYS A 46 9.72 1.86 -8.08
CA LYS A 46 11.10 1.35 -8.18
C LYS A 46 11.40 0.22 -7.20
N TYR A 47 10.43 -0.16 -6.37
CA TYR A 47 10.57 -1.32 -5.50
C TYR A 47 10.30 -2.59 -6.34
N PRO A 48 11.05 -3.69 -6.21
CA PRO A 48 12.07 -3.93 -5.18
C PRO A 48 13.50 -3.48 -5.54
N GLU A 49 13.72 -2.87 -6.70
CA GLU A 49 15.06 -2.46 -7.11
C GLU A 49 15.65 -1.40 -6.16
N LYS A 50 14.78 -0.52 -5.64
CA LYS A 50 15.16 0.49 -4.65
C LYS A 50 14.28 0.39 -3.43
N LEU A 51 14.86 0.01 -2.31
CA LEU A 51 14.13 -0.07 -1.04
C LEU A 51 13.65 1.31 -0.60
N SER A 52 14.39 2.36 -0.92
CA SER A 52 13.99 3.73 -0.60
C SER A 52 12.65 4.11 -1.23
N SER A 53 12.31 3.55 -2.39
CA SER A 53 11.03 3.78 -3.04
C SER A 53 9.88 3.32 -2.12
N LEU A 54 10.01 2.13 -1.55
CA LEU A 54 9.03 1.61 -0.59
C LEU A 54 8.98 2.48 0.67
N PHE A 55 10.15 2.82 1.22
CA PHE A 55 10.23 3.62 2.43
C PHE A 55 9.52 4.96 2.28
N TYR A 56 9.82 5.70 1.21
CA TYR A 56 9.23 7.03 1.02
C TYR A 56 7.73 6.94 0.74
N SER A 57 7.30 5.94 -0.02
CA SER A 57 5.87 5.76 -0.30
C SER A 57 5.08 5.59 0.99
N VAL A 58 5.57 4.77 1.90
CA VAL A 58 4.91 4.52 3.18
C VAL A 58 5.05 5.74 4.10
N ALA A 59 6.24 6.34 4.17
CA ALA A 59 6.51 7.46 5.07
C ALA A 59 5.64 8.69 4.77
N MET A 60 5.26 8.88 3.52
CA MET A 60 4.42 10.01 3.09
C MET A 60 2.93 9.77 3.31
N SER A 61 2.53 8.56 3.74
CA SER A 61 1.13 8.15 3.71
C SER A 61 0.55 8.02 5.10
N GLU A 62 -0.76 8.28 5.20
CA GLU A 62 -1.53 8.09 6.43
C GLU A 62 -2.33 6.79 6.41
N PHE A 63 -2.47 6.18 5.23
CA PHE A 63 -3.28 4.99 5.00
C PHE A 63 -2.54 4.08 4.03
N ALA A 64 -2.68 2.78 4.16
CA ALA A 64 -2.03 1.85 3.26
C ALA A 64 -3.02 0.85 2.69
N ILE A 65 -2.88 0.55 1.40
CA ILE A 65 -3.61 -0.54 0.76
C ILE A 65 -2.56 -1.58 0.37
N LEU A 66 -2.64 -2.73 1.02
CA LEU A 66 -1.74 -3.85 0.76
C LEU A 66 -2.45 -4.82 -0.18
N VAL A 67 -1.95 -4.91 -1.41
CA VAL A 67 -2.48 -5.84 -2.41
C VAL A 67 -1.63 -7.10 -2.40
N VAL A 68 -2.24 -8.23 -2.13
CA VAL A 68 -1.53 -9.50 -1.97
C VAL A 68 -1.86 -10.44 -3.13
N ASP A 69 -0.91 -10.57 -4.05
CA ASP A 69 -1.03 -11.50 -5.19
C ASP A 69 -0.38 -12.84 -4.85
N LYS A 70 0.65 -12.83 -4.05
CA LYS A 70 1.38 -14.03 -3.62
C LYS A 70 2.10 -13.73 -2.32
N ILE A 71 2.47 -14.79 -1.61
CA ILE A 71 3.19 -14.68 -0.35
C ILE A 71 4.66 -14.98 -0.62
N ASP A 72 5.50 -13.94 -0.60
CA ASP A 72 6.93 -14.05 -0.88
C ASP A 72 7.73 -13.13 0.05
N SER A 73 9.04 -13.04 -0.18
CA SER A 73 9.92 -12.21 0.65
C SER A 73 9.63 -10.73 0.50
N PHE A 74 9.18 -10.28 -0.67
CA PHE A 74 8.87 -8.87 -0.88
C PHE A 74 7.63 -8.47 -0.08
N LEU A 75 6.65 -9.37 0.04
CA LEU A 75 5.50 -9.12 0.90
C LEU A 75 5.94 -8.95 2.34
N GLY A 76 6.85 -9.80 2.81
CA GLY A 76 7.40 -9.70 4.16
C GLY A 76 8.07 -8.36 4.41
N GLU A 77 8.90 -7.89 3.47
CA GLU A 77 9.56 -6.59 3.57
C GLU A 77 8.54 -5.45 3.64
N THR A 78 7.50 -5.54 2.81
CA THR A 78 6.45 -4.52 2.76
C THR A 78 5.72 -4.44 4.09
N ILE A 79 5.39 -5.58 4.68
CA ILE A 79 4.73 -5.63 5.98
C ILE A 79 5.61 -5.02 7.07
N VAL A 80 6.89 -5.38 7.10
CA VAL A 80 7.82 -4.86 8.10
C VAL A 80 7.98 -3.34 7.96
N MET A 81 8.11 -2.85 6.73
CA MET A 81 8.25 -1.42 6.49
C MET A 81 7.02 -0.66 6.96
N THR A 82 5.83 -1.14 6.61
CA THR A 82 4.57 -0.50 6.97
C THR A 82 4.39 -0.48 8.49
N ASP A 83 4.71 -1.57 9.15
CA ASP A 83 4.64 -1.67 10.60
C ASP A 83 5.65 -0.72 11.27
N SER A 84 6.88 -0.70 10.77
CA SER A 84 7.96 0.13 11.35
C SER A 84 7.63 1.61 11.29
N LEU A 85 6.93 2.05 10.24
CA LEU A 85 6.54 3.44 10.07
C LEU A 85 5.18 3.75 10.72
N GLY A 86 4.53 2.75 11.28
CA GLY A 86 3.34 2.95 12.11
C GLY A 86 2.08 3.35 11.38
N ILE A 87 1.85 2.84 10.19
CA ILE A 87 0.61 3.08 9.45
C ILE A 87 -0.48 2.18 10.03
N LYS A 88 -1.33 2.75 10.88
CA LYS A 88 -2.29 1.99 11.67
C LYS A 88 -3.62 1.72 10.98
N GLN A 89 -3.87 2.36 9.85
CA GLN A 89 -5.12 2.19 9.11
C GLN A 89 -4.83 1.75 7.69
N GLY A 90 -5.61 0.80 7.20
CA GLY A 90 -5.43 0.34 5.85
C GLY A 90 -6.39 -0.76 5.47
N TRP A 91 -6.27 -1.17 4.22
CA TRP A 91 -7.03 -2.29 3.67
C TRP A 91 -6.07 -3.34 3.14
N ILE A 92 -6.53 -4.58 3.17
CA ILE A 92 -5.83 -5.70 2.56
C ILE A 92 -6.71 -6.22 1.42
N VAL A 93 -6.16 -6.20 0.22
CA VAL A 93 -6.84 -6.68 -0.98
C VAL A 93 -6.19 -8.00 -1.39
N LEU A 94 -6.95 -9.09 -1.33
CA LEU A 94 -6.43 -10.41 -1.65
C LEU A 94 -6.74 -10.76 -3.11
N ARG A 95 -5.74 -11.29 -3.79
CA ARG A 95 -5.85 -11.75 -5.18
C ARG A 95 -5.38 -13.19 -5.28
N ASN A 96 -5.60 -13.81 -6.45
CA ASN A 96 -5.09 -15.15 -6.77
C ASN A 96 -5.49 -16.20 -5.73
N TYR A 97 -6.74 -16.12 -5.23
CA TYR A 97 -7.32 -17.10 -4.30
C TYR A 97 -6.59 -17.17 -2.95
N ILE A 98 -5.81 -16.16 -2.61
CA ILE A 98 -5.17 -16.10 -1.29
C ILE A 98 -6.24 -15.85 -0.23
N GLN A 99 -6.20 -16.64 0.85
CA GLN A 99 -7.18 -16.55 1.93
C GLN A 99 -6.64 -15.75 3.11
N PRO A 100 -7.50 -15.06 3.87
CA PRO A 100 -7.04 -14.30 5.05
C PRO A 100 -6.24 -15.13 6.03
N GLU A 101 -6.57 -16.41 6.21
CA GLU A 101 -5.88 -17.30 7.12
C GLU A 101 -4.41 -17.49 6.78
N GLN A 102 -4.05 -17.34 5.51
CA GLN A 102 -2.66 -17.46 5.07
C GLN A 102 -1.82 -16.26 5.50
N LEU A 103 -2.47 -15.10 5.70
CA LEU A 103 -1.77 -13.88 6.07
C LEU A 103 -1.76 -13.63 7.57
N LYS A 104 -2.74 -14.10 8.30
CA LYS A 104 -2.86 -13.80 9.73
C LYS A 104 -1.59 -14.05 10.52
N PRO A 105 -0.86 -15.16 10.32
CA PRO A 105 0.39 -15.36 11.05
C PRO A 105 1.46 -14.33 10.71
N LEU A 106 1.47 -13.81 9.48
CA LEU A 106 2.45 -12.82 9.04
C LEU A 106 2.14 -11.44 9.61
N LEU A 107 0.87 -11.15 9.83
CA LEU A 107 0.43 -9.83 10.30
C LEU A 107 0.34 -9.75 11.81
N ALA A 108 0.36 -10.88 12.49
CA ALA A 108 0.21 -10.93 13.94
C ALA A 108 1.28 -10.08 14.64
N GLY A 109 0.86 -9.22 15.56
CA GLY A 109 1.77 -8.34 16.29
C GLY A 109 2.19 -7.09 15.53
N THR A 110 1.69 -6.88 14.31
CA THR A 110 2.00 -5.68 13.52
C THR A 110 0.79 -4.75 13.48
N CYS A 111 1.00 -3.52 13.00
CA CYS A 111 -0.10 -2.57 12.79
C CYS A 111 -1.13 -3.10 11.79
N LEU A 112 -0.70 -3.96 10.86
CA LEU A 112 -1.55 -4.48 9.79
C LEU A 112 -2.53 -5.54 10.28
N GLU A 113 -2.36 -6.04 11.49
CA GLU A 113 -3.25 -7.06 12.05
C GLU A 113 -4.70 -6.59 12.08
N ASN A 114 -4.90 -5.29 12.27
CA ASN A 114 -6.24 -4.69 12.38
C ASN A 114 -6.75 -4.09 11.06
N TYR A 115 -6.03 -4.28 9.98
CA TYR A 115 -6.48 -3.79 8.67
C TYR A 115 -7.72 -4.56 8.21
N GLU A 116 -8.59 -3.87 7.48
CA GLU A 116 -9.80 -4.50 6.93
C GLU A 116 -9.48 -5.21 5.62
N TYR A 117 -10.08 -6.38 5.44
CA TYR A 117 -9.98 -7.13 4.18
C TYR A 117 -11.04 -6.66 3.21
N ARG A 118 -10.63 -6.37 1.98
CA ARG A 118 -11.54 -5.87 0.94
C ARG A 118 -11.53 -6.73 -0.32
#